data_3c409e4ca80adc7c367ef9c5750ad530
#
_entry.id   3c409e4ca80adc7c367ef9c5750ad530
#
_cell.length_a   1.000
_cell.length_b   1.000
_cell.length_c   1.000
_cell.angle_alpha   90.00
_cell.angle_beta   90.00
_cell.angle_gamma   90.00
#
_symmetry.space_group_name_H-M   'P 1'
#
loop_
_entity.id
_entity.type
_entity.pdbx_description
1 polymer ?
#
loop_
_entity_poly.entity_id
_entity_poly.type
_entity_poly.pdbx_seq_one_letter_code
_entity_poly.pdbx_strand_id
1 'polypeptide(L)'
;LLDQDEIRDLEVSGTWSEIFHENSWTNRYPIVALLLFVELVYLLTLPLGYFLFRGLPDRGLIFARLFGLIAISFIVWSMASFQWMSFSVSSIWISLLAIFGVSSLILWQCKKDFLAFLKEKWKLLLTAEVLFIIAFLLFVLIRMANPDLWHPFRGGEKPMDLAYLTAVTKSNFMPPYDPWFASGYLNYYYWGFFLMGVLAKATGIVPVIFYNLAIPLLFTLTVTGAFSITYNLTEGVRHRMAGSKSLVRSECWFSSPVLAGLVGSIFVCVIGNLDGIVQIFQAGWSSIVSGGTVTDFDFWRSSRMIPELTSNSSSMVGSVSPHITEFPYFSFLFADLHPHVIAIPVTLLTIGLTLNTVSMLKLYKYWVVLPSLIALSIVLGSLWAINTWDFPAYALFA
;
A
#
# COMPACT_ATOMS: atom_id res chain seq x y z
N LEU A 1 -29.68 -6.74 -4.65
CA LEU A 1 -30.26 -7.08 -3.33
C LEU A 1 -29.84 -8.49 -2.96
N LEU A 2 -29.60 -8.72 -1.69
CA LEU A 2 -29.32 -10.05 -1.14
C LEU A 2 -30.57 -10.92 -1.26
N ASP A 3 -30.38 -12.20 -1.55
CA ASP A 3 -31.46 -13.18 -1.48
C ASP A 3 -31.73 -13.65 -0.02
N GLN A 4 -32.75 -14.51 0.17
CA GLN A 4 -33.15 -14.93 1.51
C GLN A 4 -32.11 -15.81 2.19
N ASP A 5 -31.35 -16.60 1.43
CA ASP A 5 -30.30 -17.49 1.98
C ASP A 5 -29.08 -16.64 2.38
N GLU A 6 -28.70 -15.63 1.58
CA GLU A 6 -27.63 -14.68 1.91
C GLU A 6 -27.97 -13.82 3.14
N ILE A 7 -29.22 -13.37 3.29
CA ILE A 7 -29.69 -12.66 4.50
C ILE A 7 -29.57 -13.57 5.72
N ARG A 8 -29.98 -14.82 5.60
CA ARG A 8 -29.88 -15.81 6.68
C ARG A 8 -28.43 -16.07 7.07
N ASP A 9 -27.53 -16.17 6.09
CA ASP A 9 -26.10 -16.34 6.35
C ASP A 9 -25.49 -15.15 7.11
N LEU A 10 -25.95 -13.92 6.82
CA LEU A 10 -25.57 -12.73 7.57
C LEU A 10 -26.06 -12.76 9.02
N GLU A 11 -27.30 -13.21 9.25
CA GLU A 11 -27.85 -13.35 10.59
C GLU A 11 -27.10 -14.41 11.42
N VAL A 12 -26.72 -15.52 10.78
CA VAL A 12 -26.00 -16.62 11.42
C VAL A 12 -24.51 -16.31 11.62
N SER A 13 -23.89 -15.46 10.78
CA SER A 13 -22.46 -15.14 10.85
C SER A 13 -22.05 -14.33 12.09
N GLY A 14 -23.01 -13.85 12.87
CA GLY A 14 -22.74 -13.15 14.14
C GLY A 14 -22.17 -11.75 14.01
N THR A 15 -21.69 -11.21 15.12
CA THR A 15 -20.97 -9.93 15.16
C THR A 15 -19.48 -10.15 14.95
N TRP A 16 -18.70 -9.08 14.69
CA TRP A 16 -17.24 -9.20 14.58
C TRP A 16 -16.60 -9.77 15.87
N SER A 17 -17.19 -9.53 17.06
CA SER A 17 -16.71 -10.07 18.33
C SER A 17 -16.81 -11.59 18.44
N GLU A 18 -17.63 -12.22 17.62
CA GLU A 18 -17.72 -13.69 17.52
C GLU A 18 -16.69 -14.25 16.52
N ILE A 19 -16.25 -13.44 15.55
CA ILE A 19 -15.24 -13.81 14.56
C ILE A 19 -13.83 -13.61 15.12
N PHE A 20 -13.62 -12.56 15.95
CA PHE A 20 -12.31 -12.16 16.46
C PHE A 20 -12.25 -12.35 17.99
N HIS A 21 -11.17 -12.95 18.47
CA HIS A 21 -10.92 -13.13 19.89
C HIS A 21 -10.09 -11.97 20.45
N GLU A 22 -10.74 -11.01 21.13
CA GLU A 22 -10.09 -9.81 21.68
C GLU A 22 -8.90 -10.12 22.60
N ASN A 23 -9.00 -11.19 23.39
CA ASN A 23 -7.99 -11.61 24.36
C ASN A 23 -6.87 -12.50 23.74
N SER A 24 -6.85 -12.66 22.41
CA SER A 24 -5.79 -13.42 21.74
C SER A 24 -4.43 -12.73 21.87
N TRP A 25 -3.34 -13.50 21.73
CA TRP A 25 -1.99 -12.92 21.73
C TRP A 25 -1.81 -11.92 20.58
N THR A 26 -2.50 -12.10 19.45
CA THR A 26 -2.44 -11.20 18.29
C THR A 26 -3.04 -9.84 18.60
N ASN A 27 -4.09 -9.78 19.43
CA ASN A 27 -4.66 -8.52 19.90
C ASN A 27 -3.90 -7.91 21.08
N ARG A 28 -3.13 -8.72 21.82
CA ARG A 28 -2.22 -8.23 22.85
C ARG A 28 -0.93 -7.64 22.28
N TYR A 29 -0.45 -8.19 21.14
CA TYR A 29 0.76 -7.75 20.46
C TYR A 29 0.50 -7.52 18.95
N PRO A 30 -0.44 -6.62 18.59
CA PRO A 30 -0.95 -6.54 17.21
C PRO A 30 0.09 -6.06 16.21
N ILE A 31 1.02 -5.19 16.62
CA ILE A 31 2.16 -4.74 15.80
C ILE A 31 3.01 -5.94 15.38
N VAL A 32 3.37 -6.80 16.34
CA VAL A 32 4.20 -7.98 16.08
C VAL A 32 3.46 -8.98 15.20
N ALA A 33 2.18 -9.23 15.49
CA ALA A 33 1.36 -10.16 14.71
C ALA A 33 1.23 -9.73 13.25
N LEU A 34 0.96 -8.45 13.00
CA LEU A 34 0.88 -7.91 11.65
C LEU A 34 2.22 -7.99 10.91
N LEU A 35 3.32 -7.55 11.54
CA LEU A 35 4.65 -7.63 10.94
C LEU A 35 5.04 -9.07 10.60
N LEU A 36 4.84 -10.02 11.52
CA LEU A 36 5.17 -11.43 11.25
C LEU A 36 4.37 -11.99 10.07
N PHE A 37 3.10 -11.65 9.94
CA PHE A 37 2.30 -12.10 8.80
C PHE A 37 2.73 -11.44 7.48
N VAL A 38 2.99 -10.14 7.48
CA VAL A 38 3.45 -9.40 6.29
C VAL A 38 4.84 -9.90 5.85
N GLU A 39 5.74 -10.18 6.79
CA GLU A 39 7.05 -10.76 6.49
C GLU A 39 6.94 -12.21 5.98
N LEU A 40 6.03 -13.01 6.52
CA LEU A 40 5.74 -14.35 6.00
C LEU A 40 5.32 -14.27 4.53
N VAL A 41 4.36 -13.40 4.21
CA VAL A 41 3.92 -13.18 2.82
C VAL A 41 5.10 -12.76 1.95
N TYR A 42 5.92 -11.81 2.43
CA TYR A 42 7.10 -11.35 1.73
C TYR A 42 8.07 -12.48 1.39
N LEU A 43 8.46 -13.28 2.38
CA LEU A 43 9.38 -14.39 2.20
C LEU A 43 8.84 -15.44 1.21
N LEU A 44 7.54 -15.75 1.29
CA LEU A 44 6.91 -16.69 0.40
C LEU A 44 6.81 -16.19 -1.05
N THR A 45 6.71 -14.88 -1.25
CA THR A 45 6.57 -14.27 -2.59
C THR A 45 7.89 -13.80 -3.21
N LEU A 46 8.99 -13.79 -2.47
CA LEU A 46 10.31 -13.39 -2.98
C LEU A 46 10.72 -14.12 -4.28
N PRO A 47 10.64 -15.48 -4.37
CA PRO A 47 10.99 -16.17 -5.60
C PRO A 47 10.07 -15.82 -6.77
N LEU A 48 8.78 -15.61 -6.48
CA LEU A 48 7.80 -15.18 -7.48
C LEU A 48 8.11 -13.77 -7.97
N GLY A 49 8.43 -12.83 -7.09
CA GLY A 49 8.89 -11.48 -7.43
C GLY A 49 10.14 -11.53 -8.31
N TYR A 50 11.16 -12.27 -7.89
CA TYR A 50 12.39 -12.46 -8.66
C TYR A 50 12.13 -12.97 -10.09
N PHE A 51 11.12 -13.83 -10.26
CA PHE A 51 10.72 -14.36 -11.56
C PHE A 51 9.95 -13.32 -12.38
N LEU A 52 9.00 -12.60 -11.79
CA LEU A 52 8.10 -11.68 -12.51
C LEU A 52 8.80 -10.39 -12.92
N PHE A 53 9.68 -9.84 -12.08
CA PHE A 53 10.30 -8.54 -12.27
C PHE A 53 11.72 -8.60 -12.86
N ARG A 54 11.95 -9.51 -13.81
CA ARG A 54 13.27 -9.74 -14.44
C ARG A 54 13.86 -8.51 -15.15
N GLY A 55 13.01 -7.56 -15.55
CA GLY A 55 13.39 -6.33 -16.22
C GLY A 55 13.92 -5.23 -15.30
N LEU A 56 13.75 -5.38 -13.98
CA LEU A 56 14.21 -4.42 -12.98
C LEU A 56 15.57 -4.83 -12.39
N PRO A 57 16.47 -3.86 -12.09
CA PRO A 57 17.73 -4.11 -11.40
C PRO A 57 17.63 -4.79 -10.04
N ASP A 58 16.57 -4.50 -9.25
CA ASP A 58 16.28 -5.16 -7.97
C ASP A 58 15.43 -6.43 -8.12
N ARG A 59 15.03 -6.77 -9.34
CA ARG A 59 14.12 -7.87 -9.65
C ARG A 59 12.85 -7.88 -8.80
N GLY A 60 12.33 -6.70 -8.49
CA GLY A 60 11.08 -6.52 -7.75
C GLY A 60 11.10 -7.07 -6.33
N LEU A 61 12.28 -7.34 -5.74
CA LEU A 61 12.37 -7.87 -4.39
C LEU A 61 11.65 -6.97 -3.38
N ILE A 62 11.72 -5.65 -3.57
CA ILE A 62 11.04 -4.70 -2.68
C ILE A 62 9.52 -4.73 -2.88
N PHE A 63 9.05 -4.89 -4.12
CA PHE A 63 7.62 -4.99 -4.45
C PHE A 63 6.99 -6.35 -4.10
N ALA A 64 7.79 -7.39 -3.85
CA ALA A 64 7.29 -8.75 -3.60
C ALA A 64 6.30 -8.79 -2.43
N ARG A 65 6.48 -7.95 -1.40
CA ARG A 65 5.58 -7.84 -0.25
C ARG A 65 4.17 -7.40 -0.65
N LEU A 66 4.05 -6.26 -1.34
CA LEU A 66 2.76 -5.74 -1.79
C LEU A 66 2.13 -6.63 -2.87
N PHE A 67 2.92 -7.10 -3.83
CA PHE A 67 2.44 -8.01 -4.86
C PHE A 67 1.89 -9.31 -4.26
N GLY A 68 2.57 -9.85 -3.25
CA GLY A 68 2.11 -11.04 -2.52
C GLY A 68 0.76 -10.83 -1.82
N LEU A 69 0.58 -9.68 -1.16
CA LEU A 69 -0.69 -9.33 -0.52
C LEU A 69 -1.83 -9.24 -1.55
N ILE A 70 -1.59 -8.59 -2.69
CA ILE A 70 -2.58 -8.49 -3.78
C ILE A 70 -2.88 -9.89 -4.38
N ALA A 71 -1.85 -10.69 -4.63
CA ALA A 71 -2.03 -12.02 -5.22
C ALA A 71 -2.83 -12.97 -4.32
N ILE A 72 -2.54 -13.00 -3.00
CA ILE A 72 -3.32 -13.77 -2.03
C ILE A 72 -4.76 -13.28 -2.02
N SER A 73 -4.96 -11.96 -1.90
CA SER A 73 -6.30 -11.37 -1.87
C SER A 73 -7.09 -11.65 -3.13
N PHE A 74 -6.45 -11.63 -4.30
CA PHE A 74 -7.09 -11.97 -5.57
C PHE A 74 -7.55 -13.43 -5.63
N ILE A 75 -6.74 -14.37 -5.11
CA ILE A 75 -7.12 -15.78 -5.05
C ILE A 75 -8.29 -15.99 -4.08
N VAL A 76 -8.21 -15.42 -2.87
CA VAL A 76 -9.28 -15.52 -1.86
C VAL A 76 -10.57 -14.88 -2.37
N TRP A 77 -10.46 -13.70 -2.98
CA TRP A 77 -11.60 -13.02 -3.56
C TRP A 77 -12.27 -13.83 -4.67
N SER A 78 -11.48 -14.43 -5.55
CA SER A 78 -12.00 -15.29 -6.62
C SER A 78 -12.74 -16.49 -6.03
N MET A 79 -12.16 -17.17 -5.04
CA MET A 79 -12.82 -18.31 -4.39
C MET A 79 -14.15 -17.90 -3.73
N ALA A 80 -14.16 -16.74 -3.07
CA ALA A 80 -15.36 -16.23 -2.40
C ALA A 80 -16.43 -15.72 -3.39
N SER A 81 -16.02 -15.08 -4.49
CA SER A 81 -16.93 -14.56 -5.52
C SER A 81 -17.58 -15.66 -6.35
N PHE A 82 -16.84 -16.74 -6.62
CA PHE A 82 -17.40 -17.92 -7.32
C PHE A 82 -18.07 -18.92 -6.36
N GLN A 83 -18.15 -18.56 -5.07
CA GLN A 83 -18.72 -19.43 -4.01
C GLN A 83 -18.05 -20.81 -3.90
N TRP A 84 -16.81 -20.95 -4.36
CA TRP A 84 -16.05 -22.19 -4.22
C TRP A 84 -15.63 -22.42 -2.77
N MET A 85 -15.33 -21.35 -2.07
CA MET A 85 -14.92 -21.35 -0.67
C MET A 85 -15.21 -20.00 -0.03
N SER A 86 -15.73 -20.01 1.21
CA SER A 86 -16.00 -18.78 1.96
C SER A 86 -14.73 -17.98 2.27
N PHE A 87 -14.88 -16.67 2.41
CA PHE A 87 -13.82 -15.79 2.89
C PHE A 87 -13.54 -16.08 4.37
N SER A 88 -12.59 -16.92 4.64
CA SER A 88 -12.22 -17.43 5.95
C SER A 88 -10.70 -17.51 6.12
N VAL A 89 -10.25 -17.72 7.35
CA VAL A 89 -8.83 -17.97 7.66
C VAL A 89 -8.29 -19.15 6.84
N SER A 90 -9.10 -20.21 6.66
CA SER A 90 -8.71 -21.39 5.86
C SER A 90 -8.47 -21.05 4.39
N SER A 91 -9.34 -20.24 3.76
CA SER A 91 -9.15 -19.83 2.35
C SER A 91 -7.89 -18.97 2.17
N ILE A 92 -7.54 -18.15 3.17
CA ILE A 92 -6.30 -17.35 3.17
C ILE A 92 -5.08 -18.27 3.24
N TRP A 93 -5.06 -19.26 4.14
CA TRP A 93 -3.95 -20.21 4.25
C TRP A 93 -3.80 -21.09 3.02
N ILE A 94 -4.89 -21.52 2.38
CA ILE A 94 -4.86 -22.26 1.11
C ILE A 94 -4.24 -21.39 0.01
N SER A 95 -4.60 -20.10 -0.05
CA SER A 95 -4.02 -19.15 -1.02
C SER A 95 -2.53 -18.93 -0.78
N LEU A 96 -2.11 -18.81 0.49
CA LEU A 96 -0.69 -18.76 0.88
C LEU A 96 0.06 -20.02 0.44
N LEU A 97 -0.52 -21.22 0.67
CA LEU A 97 0.07 -22.48 0.25
C LEU A 97 0.18 -22.59 -1.27
N ALA A 98 -0.81 -22.09 -2.02
CA ALA A 98 -0.74 -22.05 -3.49
C ALA A 98 0.42 -21.16 -3.97
N ILE A 99 0.58 -19.97 -3.39
CA ILE A 99 1.72 -19.06 -3.70
C ILE A 99 3.05 -19.70 -3.28
N PHE A 100 3.11 -20.33 -2.12
CA PHE A 100 4.29 -21.07 -1.68
C PHE A 100 4.65 -22.19 -2.65
N GLY A 101 3.65 -22.94 -3.16
CA GLY A 101 3.85 -23.99 -4.17
C GLY A 101 4.47 -23.45 -5.45
N VAL A 102 3.90 -22.36 -6.01
CA VAL A 102 4.42 -21.69 -7.20
C VAL A 102 5.84 -21.15 -6.95
N SER A 103 6.07 -20.48 -5.84
CA SER A 103 7.39 -19.96 -5.46
C SER A 103 8.43 -21.08 -5.29
N SER A 104 8.03 -22.21 -4.71
CA SER A 104 8.89 -23.38 -4.54
C SER A 104 9.29 -24.02 -5.88
N LEU A 105 8.35 -24.09 -6.84
CA LEU A 105 8.64 -24.57 -8.20
C LEU A 105 9.63 -23.64 -8.91
N ILE A 106 9.44 -22.32 -8.80
CA ILE A 106 10.38 -21.34 -9.34
C ILE A 106 11.77 -21.51 -8.69
N LEU A 107 11.79 -21.63 -7.36
CA LEU A 107 13.03 -21.78 -6.60
C LEU A 107 13.75 -23.08 -6.97
N TRP A 108 13.03 -24.18 -7.18
CA TRP A 108 13.61 -25.44 -7.65
C TRP A 108 14.35 -25.29 -8.98
N GLN A 109 13.78 -24.50 -9.92
CA GLN A 109 14.37 -24.27 -11.24
C GLN A 109 15.57 -23.31 -11.22
N CYS A 110 15.54 -22.25 -10.39
CA CYS A 110 16.53 -21.17 -10.43
C CYS A 110 17.24 -20.92 -9.09
N LYS A 111 17.29 -21.91 -8.18
CA LYS A 111 17.83 -21.77 -6.81
C LYS A 111 19.23 -21.14 -6.76
N LYS A 112 20.14 -21.60 -7.64
CA LYS A 112 21.53 -21.11 -7.65
C LYS A 112 21.59 -19.62 -8.01
N ASP A 113 20.88 -19.24 -9.05
CA ASP A 113 20.86 -17.85 -9.55
C ASP A 113 20.15 -16.93 -8.56
N PHE A 114 19.05 -17.40 -7.97
CA PHE A 114 18.31 -16.67 -6.95
C PHE A 114 19.16 -16.40 -5.70
N LEU A 115 19.83 -17.43 -5.17
CA LEU A 115 20.70 -17.27 -4.01
C LEU A 115 21.93 -16.40 -4.30
N ALA A 116 22.53 -16.53 -5.50
CA ALA A 116 23.63 -15.66 -5.94
C ALA A 116 23.17 -14.19 -5.99
N PHE A 117 21.97 -13.94 -6.54
CA PHE A 117 21.38 -12.62 -6.61
C PHE A 117 21.08 -12.03 -5.22
N LEU A 118 20.50 -12.81 -4.31
CA LEU A 118 20.30 -12.37 -2.92
C LEU A 118 21.63 -12.02 -2.23
N LYS A 119 22.66 -12.83 -2.46
CA LYS A 119 24.00 -12.55 -1.93
C LYS A 119 24.64 -11.31 -2.53
N GLU A 120 24.39 -11.02 -3.80
CA GLU A 120 24.85 -9.78 -4.46
C GLU A 120 24.11 -8.55 -3.93
N LYS A 121 22.78 -8.64 -3.80
CA LYS A 121 21.91 -7.51 -3.43
C LYS A 121 21.60 -7.41 -1.94
N TRP A 122 22.28 -8.15 -1.06
CA TRP A 122 21.97 -8.22 0.38
C TRP A 122 21.95 -6.85 1.07
N LYS A 123 22.86 -5.92 0.66
CA LYS A 123 22.90 -4.56 1.22
C LYS A 123 21.65 -3.76 0.84
N LEU A 124 21.18 -3.90 -0.41
CA LEU A 124 19.95 -3.29 -0.86
C LEU A 124 18.74 -3.84 -0.07
N LEU A 125 18.67 -5.17 0.07
CA LEU A 125 17.61 -5.83 0.84
C LEU A 125 17.60 -5.36 2.28
N LEU A 126 18.77 -5.36 2.94
CA LEU A 126 18.86 -4.86 4.30
C LEU A 126 18.44 -3.39 4.41
N THR A 127 18.86 -2.54 3.46
CA THR A 127 18.44 -1.13 3.46
C THR A 127 16.92 -1.01 3.30
N ALA A 128 16.31 -1.78 2.41
CA ALA A 128 14.86 -1.78 2.20
C ALA A 128 14.10 -2.30 3.43
N GLU A 129 14.61 -3.34 4.11
CA GLU A 129 14.02 -3.86 5.35
C GLU A 129 14.13 -2.86 6.51
N VAL A 130 15.29 -2.27 6.69
CA VAL A 130 15.49 -1.23 7.73
C VAL A 130 14.56 -0.04 7.45
N LEU A 131 14.46 0.39 6.19
CA LEU A 131 13.54 1.46 5.79
C LEU A 131 12.08 1.08 6.06
N PHE A 132 11.69 -0.17 5.74
CA PHE A 132 10.35 -0.69 5.99
C PHE A 132 10.01 -0.65 7.49
N ILE A 133 10.86 -1.22 8.33
CA ILE A 133 10.62 -1.29 9.77
C ILE A 133 10.61 0.12 10.40
N ILE A 134 11.57 0.98 10.03
CA ILE A 134 11.63 2.35 10.57
C ILE A 134 10.39 3.15 10.16
N ALA A 135 10.00 3.11 8.89
CA ALA A 135 8.81 3.83 8.41
C ALA A 135 7.53 3.33 9.09
N PHE A 136 7.40 2.01 9.27
CA PHE A 136 6.27 1.40 9.93
C PHE A 136 6.18 1.83 11.40
N LEU A 137 7.26 1.65 12.16
CA LEU A 137 7.26 1.98 13.59
C LEU A 137 7.10 3.48 13.83
N LEU A 138 7.72 4.34 13.01
CA LEU A 138 7.54 5.77 13.08
C LEU A 138 6.07 6.16 12.92
N PHE A 139 5.41 5.57 11.91
CA PHE A 139 4.00 5.89 11.66
C PHE A 139 3.05 5.26 12.69
N VAL A 140 3.39 4.10 13.25
CA VAL A 140 2.70 3.53 14.41
C VAL A 140 2.76 4.49 15.59
N LEU A 141 3.92 5.09 15.89
CA LEU A 141 4.04 6.09 16.97
C LEU A 141 3.14 7.31 16.72
N ILE A 142 3.06 7.79 15.47
CA ILE A 142 2.13 8.88 15.08
C ILE A 142 0.69 8.46 15.35
N ARG A 143 0.29 7.24 14.96
CA ARG A 143 -1.07 6.73 15.20
C ARG A 143 -1.37 6.49 16.68
N MET A 144 -0.39 6.06 17.46
CA MET A 144 -0.54 5.92 18.92
C MET A 144 -0.76 7.26 19.60
N ALA A 145 -0.19 8.35 19.07
CA ALA A 145 -0.41 9.70 19.57
C ALA A 145 -1.83 10.22 19.29
N ASN A 146 -2.49 9.73 18.22
CA ASN A 146 -3.87 10.07 17.88
C ASN A 146 -4.57 8.86 17.23
N PRO A 147 -5.06 7.88 18.00
CA PRO A 147 -5.71 6.68 17.48
C PRO A 147 -7.20 6.88 17.16
N ASP A 148 -7.73 8.09 17.26
CA ASP A 148 -9.14 8.40 17.08
C ASP A 148 -9.67 7.95 15.70
N LEU A 149 -10.81 7.24 15.75
CA LEU A 149 -11.60 6.85 14.57
C LEU A 149 -12.91 7.66 14.49
N TRP A 150 -13.08 8.62 15.36
CA TRP A 150 -14.24 9.53 15.38
C TRP A 150 -13.84 10.93 15.85
N HIS A 151 -14.30 11.94 15.12
CA HIS A 151 -14.22 13.33 15.55
C HIS A 151 -15.39 14.13 14.96
N PRO A 152 -16.15 14.89 15.75
CA PRO A 152 -17.42 15.51 15.28
C PRO A 152 -17.23 16.52 14.15
N PHE A 153 -16.05 17.16 14.02
CA PHE A 153 -15.81 18.21 13.03
C PHE A 153 -14.66 17.92 12.04
N ARG A 154 -13.75 17.01 12.40
CA ARG A 154 -12.52 16.73 11.62
C ARG A 154 -12.24 15.24 11.50
N GLY A 155 -13.28 14.40 11.63
CA GLY A 155 -13.13 12.94 11.63
C GLY A 155 -12.97 12.31 10.25
N GLY A 156 -13.36 13.01 9.20
CA GLY A 156 -13.41 12.45 7.86
C GLY A 156 -14.41 11.31 7.73
N GLU A 157 -14.10 10.36 6.87
CA GLU A 157 -14.95 9.20 6.58
C GLU A 157 -14.59 7.97 7.41
N LYS A 158 -13.71 8.10 8.43
CA LYS A 158 -13.25 6.97 9.28
C LYS A 158 -14.35 6.06 9.80
N PRO A 159 -15.50 6.57 10.29
CA PRO A 159 -16.59 5.69 10.73
C PRO A 159 -17.18 4.86 9.60
N MET A 160 -17.29 5.43 8.39
CA MET A 160 -17.77 4.74 7.20
C MET A 160 -16.76 3.67 6.77
N ASP A 161 -15.48 4.03 6.68
CA ASP A 161 -14.42 3.11 6.29
C ASP A 161 -14.28 1.94 7.27
N LEU A 162 -14.42 2.20 8.58
CA LEU A 162 -14.43 1.15 9.60
C LEU A 162 -15.66 0.25 9.45
N ALA A 163 -16.83 0.81 9.12
CA ALA A 163 -18.02 0.02 8.84
C ALA A 163 -17.83 -0.87 7.61
N TYR A 164 -17.22 -0.36 6.54
CA TYR A 164 -16.91 -1.15 5.35
C TYR A 164 -15.87 -2.24 5.62
N LEU A 165 -14.80 -1.92 6.33
CA LEU A 165 -13.81 -2.92 6.75
C LEU A 165 -14.47 -4.04 7.58
N THR A 166 -15.36 -3.66 8.50
CA THR A 166 -16.10 -4.61 9.36
C THR A 166 -17.07 -5.45 8.53
N ALA A 167 -17.83 -4.83 7.62
CA ALA A 167 -18.74 -5.54 6.73
C ALA A 167 -18.02 -6.57 5.85
N VAL A 168 -16.89 -6.16 5.25
CA VAL A 168 -16.06 -7.07 4.47
C VAL A 168 -15.55 -8.23 5.33
N THR A 169 -15.04 -7.96 6.51
CA THR A 169 -14.54 -9.05 7.39
C THR A 169 -15.63 -9.97 7.90
N LYS A 170 -16.87 -9.49 8.02
CA LYS A 170 -18.03 -10.29 8.40
C LYS A 170 -18.56 -11.14 7.24
N SER A 171 -18.49 -10.66 6.01
CA SER A 171 -19.03 -11.35 4.83
C SER A 171 -18.29 -12.66 4.54
N ASN A 172 -19.06 -13.71 4.23
CA ASN A 172 -18.54 -15.02 3.84
C ASN A 172 -18.23 -15.09 2.34
N PHE A 173 -19.02 -14.42 1.53
CA PHE A 173 -18.89 -14.38 0.07
C PHE A 173 -18.77 -12.93 -0.43
N MET A 174 -18.40 -12.78 -1.70
CA MET A 174 -18.22 -11.47 -2.32
C MET A 174 -19.20 -11.29 -3.48
N PRO A 175 -19.77 -10.08 -3.67
CA PRO A 175 -19.49 -8.83 -2.94
C PRO A 175 -20.00 -8.85 -1.49
N PRO A 176 -19.39 -8.03 -0.60
CA PRO A 176 -19.83 -7.97 0.79
C PRO A 176 -21.18 -7.26 0.91
N TYR A 177 -21.90 -7.50 2.02
CA TYR A 177 -23.12 -6.76 2.31
C TYR A 177 -22.82 -5.28 2.60
N ASP A 178 -23.79 -4.40 2.30
CA ASP A 178 -23.68 -2.98 2.61
C ASP A 178 -24.14 -2.70 4.05
N PRO A 179 -23.27 -2.12 4.92
CA PRO A 179 -23.63 -1.82 6.29
C PRO A 179 -24.61 -0.64 6.43
N TRP A 180 -24.81 0.16 5.37
CA TRP A 180 -25.68 1.32 5.35
C TRP A 180 -27.00 1.07 4.62
N PHE A 181 -27.03 0.10 3.72
CA PHE A 181 -28.19 -0.27 2.95
C PHE A 181 -28.60 -1.72 3.25
N ALA A 182 -29.56 -1.90 4.14
CA ALA A 182 -30.04 -3.21 4.57
C ALA A 182 -30.46 -4.08 3.38
N SER A 183 -30.06 -5.36 3.41
CA SER A 183 -30.33 -6.35 2.36
C SER A 183 -29.77 -6.01 0.98
N GLY A 184 -28.70 -5.20 0.94
CA GLY A 184 -27.98 -4.85 -0.28
C GLY A 184 -26.51 -5.24 -0.26
N TYR A 185 -25.94 -5.35 -1.45
CA TYR A 185 -24.49 -5.47 -1.60
C TYR A 185 -23.83 -4.11 -1.56
N LEU A 186 -22.61 -4.08 -1.02
CA LEU A 186 -21.78 -2.88 -0.99
C LEU A 186 -21.42 -2.44 -2.43
N ASN A 187 -21.99 -1.33 -2.85
CA ASN A 187 -21.72 -0.70 -4.14
C ASN A 187 -20.75 0.48 -3.97
N TYR A 188 -19.55 0.18 -3.51
CA TYR A 188 -18.46 1.13 -3.30
C TYR A 188 -17.13 0.43 -3.58
N TYR A 189 -16.02 1.10 -3.45
CA TYR A 189 -14.67 0.58 -3.71
C TYR A 189 -14.21 -0.47 -2.69
N TYR A 190 -14.96 -1.58 -2.56
CA TYR A 190 -14.73 -2.55 -1.49
C TYR A 190 -13.45 -3.38 -1.63
N TRP A 191 -12.83 -3.45 -2.81
CA TRP A 191 -11.62 -4.25 -3.02
C TRP A 191 -10.46 -3.82 -2.13
N GLY A 192 -10.28 -2.51 -1.89
CA GLY A 192 -9.28 -2.00 -0.97
C GLY A 192 -9.54 -2.47 0.47
N PHE A 193 -10.78 -2.38 0.92
CA PHE A 193 -11.20 -2.90 2.24
C PHE A 193 -11.07 -4.42 2.31
N PHE A 194 -11.28 -5.13 1.20
CA PHE A 194 -11.09 -6.58 1.13
C PHE A 194 -9.62 -6.95 1.30
N LEU A 195 -8.70 -6.26 0.64
CA LEU A 195 -7.26 -6.43 0.83
C LEU A 195 -6.84 -6.25 2.30
N MET A 196 -7.38 -5.23 2.95
CA MET A 196 -7.17 -4.99 4.38
C MET A 196 -7.88 -6.05 5.25
N GLY A 197 -9.07 -6.47 4.88
CA GLY A 197 -9.84 -7.53 5.53
C GLY A 197 -9.14 -8.89 5.52
N VAL A 198 -8.43 -9.23 4.44
CA VAL A 198 -7.58 -10.43 4.36
C VAL A 198 -6.51 -10.41 5.45
N LEU A 199 -5.84 -9.27 5.64
CA LEU A 199 -4.84 -9.11 6.69
C LEU A 199 -5.45 -9.19 8.09
N ALA A 200 -6.58 -8.51 8.33
CA ALA A 200 -7.28 -8.54 9.60
C ALA A 200 -7.70 -9.97 9.98
N LYS A 201 -8.34 -10.71 9.05
CA LYS A 201 -8.72 -12.12 9.28
C LYS A 201 -7.52 -13.04 9.47
N ALA A 202 -6.48 -12.91 8.64
CA ALA A 202 -5.29 -13.75 8.72
C ALA A 202 -4.57 -13.63 10.06
N THR A 203 -4.51 -12.40 10.60
CA THR A 203 -3.85 -12.11 11.88
C THR A 203 -4.77 -12.29 13.07
N GLY A 204 -6.10 -12.25 12.87
CA GLY A 204 -7.08 -12.24 13.96
C GLY A 204 -7.09 -10.93 14.77
N ILE A 205 -6.52 -9.85 14.24
CA ILE A 205 -6.54 -8.53 14.88
C ILE A 205 -7.93 -7.91 14.66
N VAL A 206 -8.55 -7.46 15.76
CA VAL A 206 -9.88 -6.84 15.70
C VAL A 206 -9.90 -5.60 14.80
N PRO A 207 -10.98 -5.35 14.04
CA PRO A 207 -11.03 -4.32 13.00
C PRO A 207 -10.63 -2.92 13.47
N VAL A 208 -11.00 -2.52 14.70
CA VAL A 208 -10.66 -1.20 15.27
C VAL A 208 -9.15 -1.02 15.47
N ILE A 209 -8.47 -2.04 15.98
CA ILE A 209 -7.00 -2.03 16.15
C ILE A 209 -6.34 -2.14 14.78
N PHE A 210 -6.85 -3.04 13.94
CA PHE A 210 -6.31 -3.26 12.60
C PHE A 210 -6.37 -2.00 11.73
N TYR A 211 -7.48 -1.23 11.79
CA TYR A 211 -7.60 0.05 11.09
C TYR A 211 -6.42 0.98 11.39
N ASN A 212 -6.08 1.11 12.67
CA ASN A 212 -4.96 1.95 13.12
C ASN A 212 -3.59 1.42 12.70
N LEU A 213 -3.45 0.14 12.38
CA LEU A 213 -2.23 -0.47 11.86
C LEU A 213 -2.17 -0.52 10.34
N ALA A 214 -3.32 -0.49 9.66
CA ALA A 214 -3.41 -0.48 8.20
C ALA A 214 -2.78 0.78 7.60
N ILE A 215 -3.00 1.95 8.21
CA ILE A 215 -2.43 3.22 7.76
C ILE A 215 -0.89 3.21 7.82
N PRO A 216 -0.23 2.85 8.94
CA PRO A 216 1.22 2.65 8.97
C PRO A 216 1.74 1.66 7.93
N LEU A 217 1.02 0.56 7.69
CA LEU A 217 1.40 -0.42 6.68
C LEU A 217 1.35 0.19 5.27
N LEU A 218 0.26 0.86 4.89
CA LEU A 218 0.10 1.52 3.60
C LEU A 218 1.14 2.62 3.38
N PHE A 219 1.41 3.43 4.41
CA PHE A 219 2.50 4.42 4.40
C PHE A 219 3.84 3.76 4.08
N THR A 220 4.16 2.70 4.78
CA THR A 220 5.43 1.99 4.63
C THR A 220 5.58 1.32 3.27
N LEU A 221 4.50 0.73 2.75
CA LEU A 221 4.46 0.19 1.39
C LEU A 221 4.64 1.29 0.34
N THR A 222 4.14 2.50 0.60
CA THR A 222 4.36 3.68 -0.25
C THR A 222 5.82 4.13 -0.21
N VAL A 223 6.41 4.25 0.99
CA VAL A 223 7.82 4.61 1.18
C VAL A 223 8.74 3.64 0.43
N THR A 224 8.54 2.34 0.62
CA THR A 224 9.39 1.32 -0.01
C THR A 224 9.10 1.18 -1.51
N GLY A 225 7.87 1.40 -1.96
CA GLY A 225 7.51 1.44 -3.38
C GLY A 225 8.19 2.59 -4.12
N ALA A 226 8.15 3.80 -3.55
CA ALA A 226 8.84 4.98 -4.09
C ALA A 226 10.37 4.78 -4.11
N PHE A 227 10.92 4.19 -3.04
CA PHE A 227 12.33 3.79 -2.99
C PHE A 227 12.69 2.85 -4.16
N SER A 228 11.89 1.79 -4.37
CA SER A 228 12.15 0.82 -5.42
C SER A 228 12.14 1.44 -6.81
N ILE A 229 11.15 2.28 -7.13
CA ILE A 229 11.05 2.94 -8.44
C ILE A 229 12.29 3.79 -8.71
N THR A 230 12.63 4.70 -7.81
CA THR A 230 13.75 5.64 -7.99
C THR A 230 15.10 4.92 -7.97
N TYR A 231 15.26 3.89 -7.14
CA TYR A 231 16.43 2.99 -7.17
C TYR A 231 16.58 2.34 -8.54
N ASN A 232 15.52 1.69 -9.05
CA ASN A 232 15.57 0.96 -10.31
C ASN A 232 15.82 1.86 -11.52
N LEU A 233 15.22 3.05 -11.55
CA LEU A 233 15.47 4.05 -12.60
C LEU A 233 16.93 4.49 -12.59
N THR A 234 17.47 4.83 -11.43
CA THR A 234 18.85 5.31 -11.29
C THR A 234 19.85 4.22 -11.62
N GLU A 235 19.66 3.00 -11.12
CA GLU A 235 20.54 1.86 -11.40
C GLU A 235 20.45 1.44 -12.87
N GLY A 236 19.26 1.48 -13.47
CA GLY A 236 19.06 1.22 -14.90
C GLY A 236 19.81 2.21 -15.81
N VAL A 237 19.80 3.50 -15.45
CA VAL A 237 20.59 4.52 -16.15
C VAL A 237 22.10 4.27 -15.97
N ARG A 238 22.53 3.97 -14.75
CA ARG A 238 23.92 3.66 -14.41
C ARG A 238 24.47 2.49 -15.22
N HIS A 239 23.69 1.40 -15.34
CA HIS A 239 24.08 0.24 -16.16
C HIS A 239 24.22 0.59 -17.64
N ARG A 240 23.32 1.41 -18.19
CA ARG A 240 23.40 1.87 -19.60
C ARG A 240 24.64 2.73 -19.85
N MET A 241 24.95 3.63 -18.92
CA MET A 241 26.13 4.50 -19.02
C MET A 241 27.44 3.72 -18.90
N ALA A 242 27.50 2.70 -18.05
CA ALA A 242 28.67 1.84 -17.90
C ALA A 242 28.98 1.03 -19.17
N GLY A 243 27.97 0.70 -19.99
CA GLY A 243 28.13 0.04 -21.29
C GLY A 243 28.56 0.98 -22.42
N SER A 244 28.47 2.29 -22.24
CA SER A 244 28.91 3.31 -23.21
C SER A 244 30.34 3.78 -22.90
N LYS A 245 31.28 3.55 -23.81
CA LYS A 245 32.71 3.85 -23.65
C LYS A 245 33.05 5.35 -23.48
N SER A 246 32.09 6.23 -23.34
CA SER A 246 32.32 7.68 -23.54
C SER A 246 31.89 8.58 -22.39
N LEU A 247 31.76 8.15 -21.15
CA LEU A 247 31.48 9.13 -20.10
C LEU A 247 32.29 8.87 -18.83
N VAL A 248 32.97 9.93 -18.43
CA VAL A 248 33.68 10.13 -17.17
C VAL A 248 32.93 9.42 -16.03
N ARG A 249 33.61 8.46 -15.41
CA ARG A 249 33.20 7.81 -14.16
C ARG A 249 33.21 8.87 -13.06
N SER A 250 32.19 9.74 -13.05
CA SER A 250 31.99 10.62 -11.92
C SER A 250 31.50 9.74 -10.76
N GLU A 251 32.39 9.44 -9.85
CA GLU A 251 32.07 8.91 -8.53
C GLU A 251 31.37 10.00 -7.71
N CYS A 252 30.37 10.62 -8.31
CA CYS A 252 29.60 11.65 -7.63
C CYS A 252 28.67 10.95 -6.63
N TRP A 253 28.72 11.35 -5.40
CA TRP A 253 27.86 10.86 -4.31
C TRP A 253 26.37 10.89 -4.72
N PHE A 254 25.95 11.88 -5.50
CA PHE A 254 24.61 12.00 -6.08
C PHE A 254 24.23 10.91 -7.09
N SER A 255 25.16 10.07 -7.54
CA SER A 255 24.88 8.94 -8.45
C SER A 255 24.55 7.63 -7.74
N SER A 256 24.40 7.63 -6.42
CA SER A 256 24.04 6.46 -5.62
C SER A 256 22.56 6.09 -5.80
N PRO A 257 22.22 4.90 -6.36
CA PRO A 257 20.83 4.49 -6.52
C PRO A 257 20.10 4.37 -5.18
N VAL A 258 20.80 3.99 -4.11
CA VAL A 258 20.23 3.90 -2.76
C VAL A 258 19.84 5.29 -2.26
N LEU A 259 20.73 6.28 -2.44
CA LEU A 259 20.41 7.66 -2.06
C LEU A 259 19.24 8.21 -2.87
N ALA A 260 19.22 7.95 -4.19
CA ALA A 260 18.10 8.33 -5.04
C ALA A 260 16.77 7.69 -4.54
N GLY A 261 16.82 6.40 -4.13
CA GLY A 261 15.68 5.70 -3.53
C GLY A 261 15.16 6.40 -2.28
N LEU A 262 16.05 6.75 -1.35
CA LEU A 262 15.69 7.45 -0.10
C LEU A 262 15.10 8.84 -0.39
N VAL A 263 15.73 9.59 -1.28
CA VAL A 263 15.22 10.91 -1.71
C VAL A 263 13.85 10.79 -2.35
N GLY A 264 13.64 9.81 -3.25
CA GLY A 264 12.35 9.54 -3.87
C GLY A 264 11.25 9.24 -2.85
N SER A 265 11.56 8.45 -1.83
CA SER A 265 10.61 8.18 -0.74
C SER A 265 10.21 9.46 0.00
N ILE A 266 11.19 10.32 0.31
CA ILE A 266 10.92 11.59 1.00
C ILE A 266 10.06 12.52 0.10
N PHE A 267 10.37 12.60 -1.20
CA PHE A 267 9.60 13.44 -2.13
C PHE A 267 8.14 12.97 -2.24
N VAL A 268 7.89 11.69 -2.33
CA VAL A 268 6.52 11.15 -2.46
C VAL A 268 5.76 11.30 -1.15
N CYS A 269 6.36 10.92 -0.02
CA CYS A 269 5.62 10.75 1.23
C CYS A 269 5.59 12.00 2.12
N VAL A 270 6.57 12.91 1.96
CA VAL A 270 6.75 14.07 2.87
C VAL A 270 6.69 15.40 2.14
N ILE A 271 7.37 15.52 0.98
CA ILE A 271 7.57 16.81 0.29
C ILE A 271 6.51 17.06 -0.79
N GLY A 272 5.58 16.16 -1.04
CA GLY A 272 4.60 16.22 -2.14
C GLY A 272 3.92 17.58 -2.34
N ASN A 273 3.59 18.29 -1.23
CA ASN A 273 3.49 19.75 -1.22
C ASN A 273 4.45 20.31 -0.15
N LEU A 274 5.05 21.46 -0.38
CA LEU A 274 6.08 21.98 0.50
C LEU A 274 5.54 22.50 1.84
N ASP A 275 4.24 22.70 1.99
CA ASP A 275 3.67 23.30 3.20
C ASP A 275 3.91 22.47 4.45
N GLY A 276 3.74 21.15 4.36
CA GLY A 276 3.99 20.26 5.49
C GLY A 276 5.43 20.33 6.01
N ILE A 277 6.41 20.33 5.12
CA ILE A 277 7.82 20.44 5.51
C ILE A 277 8.15 21.82 6.06
N VAL A 278 7.55 22.90 5.50
CA VAL A 278 7.70 24.26 6.01
C VAL A 278 7.17 24.36 7.43
N GLN A 279 6.00 23.79 7.72
CA GLN A 279 5.43 23.75 9.06
C GLN A 279 6.33 23.01 10.06
N ILE A 280 6.88 21.85 9.67
CA ILE A 280 7.80 21.10 10.53
C ILE A 280 9.03 21.93 10.88
N PHE A 281 9.64 22.61 9.89
CA PHE A 281 10.79 23.48 10.12
C PHE A 281 10.44 24.68 11.00
N GLN A 282 9.30 25.34 10.76
CA GLN A 282 8.85 26.47 11.58
C GLN A 282 8.57 26.05 13.02
N ALA A 283 7.88 24.93 13.21
CA ALA A 283 7.58 24.36 14.51
C ALA A 283 8.86 23.97 15.27
N GLY A 284 9.80 23.29 14.59
CA GLY A 284 11.09 22.94 15.18
C GLY A 284 11.92 24.18 15.57
N TRP A 285 11.96 25.17 14.69
CA TRP A 285 12.68 26.43 14.96
C TRP A 285 12.08 27.18 16.14
N SER A 286 10.75 27.34 16.18
CA SER A 286 10.08 28.02 17.30
C SER A 286 10.30 27.32 18.64
N SER A 287 10.29 25.98 18.66
CA SER A 287 10.59 25.19 19.87
C SER A 287 12.02 25.39 20.37
N ILE A 288 13.00 25.47 19.46
CA ILE A 288 14.42 25.68 19.82
C ILE A 288 14.66 27.10 20.31
N VAL A 289 14.09 28.11 19.64
CA VAL A 289 14.38 29.53 19.91
C VAL A 289 13.55 30.06 21.08
N SER A 290 12.28 29.68 21.18
CA SER A 290 11.33 30.23 22.15
C SER A 290 11.08 29.36 23.37
N GLY A 291 11.61 28.13 23.38
CA GLY A 291 11.34 27.13 24.44
C GLY A 291 9.86 26.75 24.56
N GLY A 292 9.06 27.09 23.56
CA GLY A 292 7.61 26.87 23.53
C GLY A 292 7.21 25.51 23.04
N THR A 293 6.00 25.08 23.39
CA THR A 293 5.33 23.94 22.78
C THR A 293 4.95 24.26 21.33
N VAL A 294 5.01 23.25 20.45
CA VAL A 294 4.56 23.36 19.04
C VAL A 294 3.04 23.54 19.02
N THR A 295 2.56 24.77 19.01
CA THR A 295 1.12 25.11 19.08
C THR A 295 0.48 25.35 17.72
N ASP A 296 1.29 25.64 16.68
CA ASP A 296 0.79 26.18 15.41
C ASP A 296 0.90 25.20 14.24
N PHE A 297 1.09 23.90 14.51
CA PHE A 297 1.10 22.89 13.48
C PHE A 297 -0.32 22.53 13.06
N ASP A 298 -0.70 22.87 11.82
CA ASP A 298 -2.00 22.52 11.22
C ASP A 298 -1.83 21.67 9.97
N PHE A 299 -1.96 20.34 10.11
CA PHE A 299 -1.86 19.43 8.99
C PHE A 299 -2.96 19.63 7.92
N TRP A 300 -4.13 20.22 8.28
CA TRP A 300 -5.19 20.56 7.33
C TRP A 300 -4.75 21.63 6.33
N ARG A 301 -3.89 22.54 6.72
CA ARG A 301 -3.38 23.59 5.85
C ARG A 301 -2.70 23.01 4.62
N SER A 302 -1.98 21.90 4.75
CA SER A 302 -1.32 21.23 3.63
C SER A 302 -2.30 20.67 2.57
N SER A 303 -3.57 20.46 2.91
CA SER A 303 -4.61 20.03 1.98
C SER A 303 -5.41 21.18 1.35
N ARG A 304 -5.08 22.44 1.67
CA ARG A 304 -5.82 23.64 1.26
C ARG A 304 -4.95 24.64 0.50
N MET A 305 -4.02 24.12 -0.31
CA MET A 305 -3.02 24.97 -0.96
C MET A 305 -3.48 25.62 -2.26
N ILE A 306 -4.55 25.13 -2.88
CA ILE A 306 -5.09 25.70 -4.12
C ILE A 306 -6.29 26.58 -3.78
N PRO A 307 -6.19 27.92 -3.95
CA PRO A 307 -7.32 28.82 -3.72
C PRO A 307 -8.37 28.62 -4.82
N GLU A 308 -9.64 28.74 -4.46
CA GLU A 308 -10.74 28.77 -5.41
C GLU A 308 -10.70 30.08 -6.20
N LEU A 309 -10.55 30.01 -7.52
CA LEU A 309 -10.67 31.16 -8.40
C LEU A 309 -12.18 31.45 -8.61
N THR A 310 -12.81 32.11 -7.66
CA THR A 310 -14.16 32.63 -7.87
C THR A 310 -14.08 33.88 -8.75
N SER A 311 -14.78 33.85 -9.88
CA SER A 311 -14.80 34.90 -10.91
C SER A 311 -15.36 36.27 -10.44
N ASN A 312 -15.73 36.43 -9.16
CA ASN A 312 -16.42 37.59 -8.63
C ASN A 312 -15.81 38.22 -7.37
N SER A 313 -14.60 37.91 -6.98
CA SER A 313 -14.04 38.52 -5.76
C SER A 313 -13.12 39.69 -6.07
N SER A 314 -13.70 40.89 -6.02
CA SER A 314 -12.98 42.18 -5.84
C SER A 314 -12.47 42.37 -4.40
N SER A 315 -12.49 41.37 -3.55
CA SER A 315 -11.93 41.40 -2.20
C SER A 315 -11.03 40.18 -1.98
N MET A 316 -9.73 40.39 -1.98
CA MET A 316 -8.70 39.40 -1.68
C MET A 316 -8.65 38.95 -0.21
N VAL A 317 -9.69 39.17 0.58
CA VAL A 317 -9.70 38.78 1.99
C VAL A 317 -11.07 38.24 2.36
N GLY A 318 -11.16 36.95 2.57
CA GLY A 318 -12.27 36.31 3.26
C GLY A 318 -13.10 35.32 2.47
N SER A 319 -13.18 34.12 2.96
CA SER A 319 -13.95 32.94 2.55
C SER A 319 -13.46 32.25 1.27
N VAL A 320 -12.22 31.82 1.30
CA VAL A 320 -11.76 30.77 0.39
C VAL A 320 -12.32 29.45 0.92
N SER A 321 -13.26 28.80 0.20
CA SER A 321 -13.47 27.37 0.36
C SER A 321 -12.42 26.69 -0.53
N PRO A 322 -11.22 26.41 -0.01
CA PRO A 322 -10.15 25.89 -0.84
C PRO A 322 -10.49 24.48 -1.24
N HIS A 323 -10.26 24.14 -2.52
CA HIS A 323 -10.35 22.76 -2.97
C HIS A 323 -9.45 21.88 -2.12
N ILE A 324 -9.96 20.69 -1.78
CA ILE A 324 -9.18 19.70 -1.04
C ILE A 324 -8.15 19.11 -2.01
N THR A 325 -6.88 19.18 -1.62
CA THR A 325 -5.77 18.56 -2.35
C THR A 325 -5.11 17.53 -1.45
N GLU A 326 -5.43 16.26 -1.71
CA GLU A 326 -5.00 15.15 -0.87
C GLU A 326 -3.66 14.59 -1.33
N PHE A 327 -2.58 15.31 -1.03
CA PHE A 327 -1.22 14.80 -1.18
C PHE A 327 -0.93 13.68 -0.18
N PRO A 328 -0.07 12.72 -0.49
CA PRO A 328 0.23 11.59 0.40
C PRO A 328 0.58 12.01 1.83
N TYR A 329 1.34 13.09 2.02
CA TYR A 329 1.65 13.63 3.33
C TYR A 329 0.40 13.91 4.17
N PHE A 330 -0.57 14.66 3.60
CA PHE A 330 -1.83 14.96 4.27
C PHE A 330 -2.64 13.69 4.49
N SER A 331 -2.83 12.88 3.44
CA SER A 331 -3.69 11.70 3.49
C SER A 331 -3.26 10.70 4.56
N PHE A 332 -1.95 10.47 4.70
CA PHE A 332 -1.44 9.59 5.75
C PHE A 332 -1.58 10.19 7.15
N LEU A 333 -1.32 11.49 7.35
CA LEU A 333 -1.49 12.14 8.65
C LEU A 333 -2.95 12.22 9.07
N PHE A 334 -3.84 12.48 8.12
CA PHE A 334 -5.29 12.43 8.35
C PHE A 334 -5.76 11.04 8.74
N ALA A 335 -5.08 10.02 8.22
CA ALA A 335 -5.26 8.62 8.57
C ALA A 335 -6.68 8.10 8.36
N ASP A 336 -7.29 8.50 7.25
CA ASP A 336 -8.52 7.93 6.75
C ASP A 336 -8.19 6.70 5.90
N LEU A 337 -8.81 5.54 6.16
CA LEU A 337 -8.58 4.33 5.37
C LEU A 337 -9.38 4.38 4.05
N HIS A 338 -9.37 5.55 3.45
CA HIS A 338 -10.11 5.84 2.25
C HIS A 338 -9.51 5.15 1.02
N PRO A 339 -10.29 4.81 -0.01
CA PRO A 339 -9.84 4.15 -1.24
C PRO A 339 -8.58 4.74 -1.86
N HIS A 340 -8.47 6.08 -1.95
CA HIS A 340 -7.29 6.72 -2.53
C HIS A 340 -6.01 6.44 -1.72
N VAL A 341 -6.08 6.34 -0.39
CA VAL A 341 -4.92 6.02 0.46
C VAL A 341 -4.45 4.58 0.22
N ILE A 342 -5.41 3.66 0.09
CA ILE A 342 -5.10 2.25 -0.23
C ILE A 342 -4.51 2.15 -1.64
N ALA A 343 -4.96 2.99 -2.57
CA ALA A 343 -4.48 3.00 -3.96
C ALA A 343 -3.02 3.46 -4.09
N ILE A 344 -2.51 4.38 -3.24
CA ILE A 344 -1.16 4.96 -3.38
C ILE A 344 -0.06 3.90 -3.54
N PRO A 345 0.13 2.90 -2.68
CA PRO A 345 1.17 1.89 -2.89
C PRO A 345 0.90 1.02 -4.12
N VAL A 346 -0.37 0.79 -4.49
CA VAL A 346 -0.74 0.00 -5.67
C VAL A 346 -0.40 0.73 -6.97
N THR A 347 -0.55 2.06 -7.01
CA THR A 347 -0.11 2.88 -8.16
C THR A 347 1.40 2.79 -8.36
N LEU A 348 2.18 2.81 -7.28
CA LEU A 348 3.64 2.63 -7.34
C LEU A 348 4.01 1.23 -7.85
N LEU A 349 3.31 0.19 -7.40
CA LEU A 349 3.51 -1.17 -7.93
C LEU A 349 3.15 -1.25 -9.42
N THR A 350 2.09 -0.57 -9.86
CA THR A 350 1.71 -0.47 -11.29
C THR A 350 2.83 0.17 -12.11
N ILE A 351 3.41 1.28 -11.64
CA ILE A 351 4.56 1.92 -12.29
C ILE A 351 5.75 0.95 -12.35
N GLY A 352 6.04 0.25 -11.25
CA GLY A 352 7.13 -0.75 -11.20
C GLY A 352 6.94 -1.89 -12.20
N LEU A 353 5.72 -2.45 -12.29
CA LEU A 353 5.38 -3.50 -13.25
C LEU A 353 5.43 -3.01 -14.70
N THR A 354 4.98 -1.79 -14.96
CA THR A 354 5.08 -1.17 -16.29
C THR A 354 6.53 -0.99 -16.71
N LEU A 355 7.38 -0.42 -15.87
CA LEU A 355 8.82 -0.26 -16.13
C LEU A 355 9.49 -1.62 -16.36
N ASN A 356 9.13 -2.63 -15.57
CA ASN A 356 9.58 -4.01 -15.75
C ASN A 356 9.18 -4.55 -17.12
N THR A 357 7.90 -4.45 -17.47
CA THR A 357 7.34 -4.98 -18.72
C THR A 357 7.97 -4.32 -19.94
N VAL A 358 8.08 -2.99 -19.96
CA VAL A 358 8.75 -2.24 -21.02
C VAL A 358 10.24 -2.64 -21.17
N SER A 359 10.91 -2.87 -20.04
CA SER A 359 12.31 -3.33 -20.05
C SER A 359 12.43 -4.76 -20.59
N MET A 360 11.50 -5.64 -20.20
CA MET A 360 11.49 -7.04 -20.65
C MET A 360 11.15 -7.18 -22.15
N LEU A 361 10.20 -6.39 -22.67
CA LEU A 361 9.82 -6.42 -24.10
C LEU A 361 11.00 -6.11 -25.02
N LYS A 362 11.99 -5.35 -24.55
CA LYS A 362 13.22 -5.03 -25.30
C LYS A 362 14.24 -6.17 -25.30
N LEU A 363 14.17 -7.10 -24.32
CA LEU A 363 15.20 -8.09 -24.06
C LEU A 363 14.75 -9.53 -24.31
N TYR A 364 13.44 -9.80 -24.21
CA TYR A 364 12.90 -11.14 -24.19
C TYR A 364 11.79 -11.35 -25.21
N LYS A 365 11.54 -12.61 -25.56
CA LYS A 365 10.39 -12.99 -26.37
C LYS A 365 9.09 -12.82 -25.56
N TYR A 366 7.96 -12.55 -26.23
CA TYR A 366 6.69 -12.19 -25.60
C TYR A 366 6.19 -13.23 -24.56
N TRP A 367 6.41 -14.53 -24.78
CA TRP A 367 5.99 -15.55 -23.79
C TRP A 367 6.77 -15.50 -22.47
N VAL A 368 8.00 -14.96 -22.46
CA VAL A 368 8.76 -14.70 -21.23
C VAL A 368 8.20 -13.49 -20.48
N VAL A 369 7.59 -12.55 -21.23
CA VAL A 369 6.98 -11.32 -20.69
C VAL A 369 5.54 -11.58 -20.19
N LEU A 370 4.85 -12.59 -20.74
CA LEU A 370 3.45 -12.88 -20.44
C LEU A 370 3.12 -12.98 -18.93
N PRO A 371 3.91 -13.66 -18.07
CA PRO A 371 3.63 -13.66 -16.63
C PRO A 371 3.64 -12.25 -16.00
N SER A 372 4.53 -11.37 -16.45
CA SER A 372 4.59 -9.98 -15.98
C SER A 372 3.39 -9.16 -16.46
N LEU A 373 2.92 -9.41 -17.70
CA LEU A 373 1.69 -8.80 -18.23
C LEU A 373 0.46 -9.25 -17.45
N ILE A 374 0.35 -10.53 -17.10
CA ILE A 374 -0.73 -11.05 -16.26
C ILE A 374 -0.69 -10.38 -14.89
N ALA A 375 0.50 -10.27 -14.27
CA ALA A 375 0.66 -9.59 -13.00
C ALA A 375 0.25 -8.11 -13.09
N LEU A 376 0.66 -7.39 -14.15
CA LEU A 376 0.25 -6.01 -14.41
C LEU A 376 -1.26 -5.89 -14.58
N SER A 377 -1.90 -6.81 -15.30
CA SER A 377 -3.36 -6.81 -15.50
C SER A 377 -4.12 -7.02 -14.19
N ILE A 378 -3.64 -7.90 -13.30
CA ILE A 378 -4.23 -8.13 -11.98
C ILE A 378 -4.10 -6.86 -11.13
N VAL A 379 -2.93 -6.21 -11.13
CA VAL A 379 -2.69 -5.00 -10.34
C VAL A 379 -3.48 -3.81 -10.87
N LEU A 380 -3.57 -3.63 -12.19
CA LEU A 380 -4.43 -2.61 -12.81
C LEU A 380 -5.92 -2.86 -12.54
N GLY A 381 -6.38 -4.10 -12.64
CA GLY A 381 -7.74 -4.47 -12.26
C GLY A 381 -8.03 -4.20 -10.78
N SER A 382 -7.05 -4.48 -9.91
CA SER A 382 -7.14 -4.15 -8.49
C SER A 382 -7.24 -2.63 -8.28
N LEU A 383 -6.46 -1.84 -9.01
CA LEU A 383 -6.50 -0.38 -8.92
C LEU A 383 -7.87 0.18 -9.34
N TRP A 384 -8.47 -0.35 -10.42
CA TRP A 384 -9.84 -0.01 -10.81
C TRP A 384 -10.84 -0.24 -9.68
N ALA A 385 -10.74 -1.38 -9.01
CA ALA A 385 -11.67 -1.78 -7.95
C ALA A 385 -11.36 -1.13 -6.58
N ILE A 386 -10.14 -0.59 -6.38
CA ILE A 386 -9.76 0.21 -5.20
C ILE A 386 -10.18 1.66 -5.37
N ASN A 387 -9.80 2.29 -6.49
CA ASN A 387 -10.09 3.68 -6.78
C ASN A 387 -10.16 3.90 -8.30
N THR A 388 -11.36 3.97 -8.84
CA THR A 388 -11.59 4.11 -10.27
C THR A 388 -10.97 5.39 -10.87
N TRP A 389 -10.79 6.44 -10.06
CA TRP A 389 -10.22 7.71 -10.52
C TRP A 389 -8.73 7.60 -10.89
N ASP A 390 -8.00 6.70 -10.25
CA ASP A 390 -6.58 6.48 -10.56
C ASP A 390 -6.40 5.63 -11.83
N PHE A 391 -7.34 4.71 -12.10
CA PHE A 391 -7.20 3.73 -13.18
C PHE A 391 -6.93 4.33 -14.56
N PRO A 392 -7.66 5.37 -15.06
CA PRO A 392 -7.42 5.90 -16.41
C PRO A 392 -5.98 6.41 -16.61
N ALA A 393 -5.44 7.10 -15.61
CA ALA A 393 -4.09 7.65 -15.68
C ALA A 393 -3.04 6.53 -15.72
N TYR A 394 -3.16 5.53 -14.85
CA TYR A 394 -2.19 4.44 -14.77
C TYR A 394 -2.37 3.39 -15.87
N ALA A 395 -3.59 3.19 -16.40
CA ALA A 395 -3.82 2.38 -17.59
C ALA A 395 -3.22 3.01 -18.87
N LEU A 396 -3.29 4.35 -18.97
CA LEU A 396 -2.66 5.06 -20.07
C LEU A 396 -1.12 5.02 -19.98
N PHE A 397 -0.60 5.03 -18.76
CA PHE A 397 0.84 4.92 -18.50
C PHE A 397 1.37 3.51 -18.78
N ALA A 398 0.59 2.46 -18.53
CA ALA A 398 0.98 1.05 -18.65
C ALA A 398 0.96 0.54 -20.09
#